data_070c89b923127196b17578eebc85ef3a
#
_entry.id   070c89b923127196b17578eebc85ef3a
#
_cell.length_a   1.000
_cell.length_b   1.000
_cell.length_c   1.000
_cell.angle_alpha   90.00
_cell.angle_beta   90.00
_cell.angle_gamma   90.00
#
_symmetry.space_group_name_H-M   'P 1'
#
loop_
_entity.id
_entity.type
_entity.pdbx_description
1 polymer ?
#
loop_
_entity_poly.entity_id
_entity_poly.type
_entity_poly.pdbx_seq_one_letter_code
_entity_poly.pdbx_strand_id
1 'polypeptide(L)'
;MNDISTKTGLETSGCSNQITSLISLGIIRKEIPITENATSRKTLYQLEDSMFLFWYRFVRPNISSITRGVGLTIYKTLVKPQISDFMRKIFENICLQYLYHPKIYESLPFPVGNVGRWWGNNPVKRRHEEIDIMAIQEPYVLLGECKWKDTPVDMDTVHTL
;
A
#
# COMPACT_ATOMS: atom_id res chain seq x y z
N MET A 1 12.99 7.24 -7.48
CA MET A 1 14.15 6.52 -8.05
C MET A 1 15.44 6.86 -7.31
N ASN A 2 15.78 8.12 -7.10
CA ASN A 2 17.01 8.53 -6.40
C ASN A 2 17.18 7.89 -5.01
N ASP A 3 16.11 7.81 -4.21
CA ASP A 3 16.17 7.19 -2.88
C ASP A 3 16.54 5.70 -2.93
N ILE A 4 16.06 5.00 -3.95
CA ILE A 4 16.38 3.57 -4.15
C ILE A 4 17.85 3.43 -4.55
N SER A 5 18.30 4.23 -5.51
CA SER A 5 19.69 4.29 -5.95
C SER A 5 20.64 4.56 -4.76
N THR A 6 20.33 5.58 -3.97
CA THR A 6 21.12 5.91 -2.77
C THR A 6 21.18 4.77 -1.75
N LYS A 7 20.03 4.11 -1.50
CA LYS A 7 19.97 3.02 -0.51
C LYS A 7 20.60 1.72 -0.98
N THR A 8 20.60 1.46 -2.29
CA THR A 8 21.14 0.23 -2.86
C THR A 8 22.59 0.35 -3.30
N GLY A 9 23.11 1.57 -3.45
CA GLY A 9 24.43 1.84 -4.02
C GLY A 9 24.53 1.59 -5.52
N LEU A 10 23.40 1.33 -6.20
CA LEU A 10 23.35 1.13 -7.63
C LEU A 10 23.18 2.47 -8.37
N GLU A 11 23.71 2.55 -9.58
CA GLU A 11 23.42 3.69 -10.44
C GLU A 11 21.93 3.77 -10.81
N THR A 12 21.44 4.99 -11.04
CA THR A 12 20.01 5.23 -11.33
C THR A 12 19.52 4.44 -12.55
N SER A 13 20.34 4.29 -13.58
CA SER A 13 20.04 3.49 -14.77
C SER A 13 19.88 2.00 -14.44
N GLY A 14 20.80 1.45 -13.63
CA GLY A 14 20.76 0.07 -13.15
C GLY A 14 19.52 -0.17 -12.29
N CYS A 15 19.20 0.75 -11.36
CA CYS A 15 17.97 0.69 -10.56
C CYS A 15 16.73 0.68 -11.45
N SER A 16 16.68 1.53 -12.46
CA SER A 16 15.53 1.61 -13.37
C SER A 16 15.29 0.28 -14.09
N ASN A 17 16.35 -0.33 -14.63
CA ASN A 17 16.25 -1.62 -15.32
C ASN A 17 15.78 -2.74 -14.38
N GLN A 18 16.33 -2.81 -13.17
CA GLN A 18 15.92 -3.81 -12.17
C GLN A 18 14.46 -3.63 -11.75
N ILE A 19 14.03 -2.40 -11.50
CA ILE A 19 12.63 -2.11 -11.14
C ILE A 19 11.70 -2.48 -12.29
N THR A 20 12.04 -2.16 -13.54
CA THR A 20 11.24 -2.54 -14.72
C THR A 20 11.10 -4.07 -14.81
N SER A 21 12.19 -4.80 -14.60
CA SER A 21 12.15 -6.27 -14.57
C SER A 21 11.26 -6.80 -13.44
N LEU A 22 11.36 -6.24 -12.23
CA LEU A 22 10.55 -6.65 -11.09
C LEU A 22 9.06 -6.32 -11.29
N ILE A 23 8.74 -5.23 -11.98
CA ILE A 23 7.36 -4.90 -12.36
C ILE A 23 6.85 -5.91 -13.40
N SER A 24 7.64 -6.26 -14.42
CA SER A 24 7.22 -7.23 -15.42
C SER A 24 7.00 -8.64 -14.86
N LEU A 25 7.66 -8.96 -13.74
CA LEU A 25 7.47 -10.21 -12.98
C LEU A 25 6.31 -10.14 -11.97
N GLY A 26 5.62 -9.01 -11.84
CA GLY A 26 4.54 -8.83 -10.86
C GLY A 26 5.01 -8.81 -9.39
N ILE A 27 6.30 -8.63 -9.14
CA ILE A 27 6.85 -8.56 -7.77
C ILE A 27 6.68 -7.17 -7.18
N ILE A 28 6.84 -6.14 -8.01
CA ILE A 28 6.69 -4.73 -7.65
C ILE A 28 5.61 -4.10 -8.51
N ARG A 29 4.79 -3.25 -7.91
CA ARG A 29 3.92 -2.34 -8.66
C ARG A 29 4.43 -0.90 -8.56
N LYS A 30 4.21 -0.16 -9.63
CA LYS A 30 4.34 1.29 -9.66
C LYS A 30 3.00 1.90 -9.28
N GLU A 31 2.97 2.76 -8.30
CA GLU A 31 1.77 3.46 -7.86
C GLU A 31 1.98 4.97 -7.98
N ILE A 32 0.95 5.67 -8.43
CA ILE A 32 0.89 7.12 -8.53
C ILE A 32 -0.44 7.60 -7.94
N PRO A 33 -0.54 8.82 -7.40
CA PRO A 33 -1.81 9.35 -6.96
C PRO A 33 -2.83 9.33 -8.10
N ILE A 34 -4.07 8.91 -7.81
CA ILE A 34 -5.12 8.75 -8.83
C ILE A 34 -5.39 10.02 -9.66
N THR A 35 -5.10 11.19 -9.11
CA THR A 35 -5.23 12.49 -9.79
C THR A 35 -4.05 12.87 -10.66
N GLU A 36 -3.00 12.07 -10.68
CA GLU A 36 -1.76 12.33 -11.40
C GLU A 36 -1.68 11.48 -12.68
N ASN A 37 -0.88 11.93 -13.62
CA ASN A 37 -0.62 11.18 -14.85
C ASN A 37 0.58 10.22 -14.70
N ALA A 38 0.76 9.34 -15.68
CA ALA A 38 1.80 8.30 -15.67
C ALA A 38 3.25 8.83 -15.58
N THR A 39 3.48 10.11 -15.88
CA THR A 39 4.79 10.77 -15.84
C THR A 39 5.05 11.49 -14.52
N SER A 40 4.13 11.43 -13.57
CA SER A 40 4.25 12.11 -12.28
C SER A 40 5.52 11.68 -11.52
N ARG A 41 6.15 12.66 -10.89
CA ARG A 41 7.28 12.44 -9.98
C ARG A 41 6.87 11.92 -8.62
N LYS A 42 5.56 11.94 -8.30
CA LYS A 42 4.99 11.38 -7.07
C LYS A 42 4.79 9.86 -7.18
N THR A 43 5.78 9.16 -7.67
CA THR A 43 5.74 7.72 -7.88
C THR A 43 6.23 6.98 -6.65
N LEU A 44 5.47 5.98 -6.22
CA LEU A 44 5.87 4.98 -5.23
C LEU A 44 6.06 3.62 -5.91
N TYR A 45 7.00 2.84 -5.39
CA TYR A 45 7.21 1.45 -5.79
C TYR A 45 6.93 0.57 -4.57
N GLN A 46 6.06 -0.41 -4.73
CA GLN A 46 5.62 -1.26 -3.63
C GLN A 46 5.73 -2.73 -4.04
N LEU A 47 6.03 -3.59 -3.07
CA LEU A 47 5.89 -5.03 -3.27
C LEU A 47 4.41 -5.35 -3.46
N GLU A 48 4.09 -6.09 -4.53
CA GLU A 48 2.71 -6.47 -4.87
C GLU A 48 2.21 -7.61 -4.00
N ASP A 49 3.04 -8.62 -3.83
CA ASP A 49 2.67 -9.84 -3.12
C ASP A 49 2.91 -9.72 -1.61
N SER A 50 1.85 -9.97 -0.83
CA SER A 50 1.88 -9.92 0.63
C SER A 50 2.83 -10.96 1.24
N MET A 51 3.08 -12.10 0.54
CA MET A 51 4.05 -13.08 0.98
C MET A 51 5.48 -12.51 0.93
N PHE A 52 5.84 -11.79 -0.14
CA PHE A 52 7.14 -11.13 -0.21
C PHE A 52 7.26 -10.02 0.83
N LEU A 53 6.21 -9.24 1.07
CA LEU A 53 6.18 -8.26 2.16
C LEU A 53 6.48 -8.91 3.51
N PHE A 54 5.79 -10.01 3.83
CA PHE A 54 6.00 -10.77 5.06
C PHE A 54 7.41 -11.37 5.12
N TRP A 55 7.85 -11.99 4.02
CA TRP A 55 9.16 -12.62 3.93
C TRP A 55 10.29 -11.63 4.19
N TYR A 56 10.31 -10.50 3.50
CA TYR A 56 11.39 -9.51 3.64
C TYR A 56 11.34 -8.78 4.97
N ARG A 57 10.18 -8.60 5.55
CA ARG A 57 10.03 -7.93 6.86
C ARG A 57 10.42 -8.84 8.03
N PHE A 58 9.99 -10.09 8.02
CA PHE A 58 10.04 -10.97 9.19
C PHE A 58 10.92 -12.20 9.02
N VAL A 59 10.92 -12.85 7.87
CA VAL A 59 11.60 -14.14 7.67
C VAL A 59 13.05 -13.93 7.30
N ARG A 60 13.33 -13.20 6.24
CA ARG A 60 14.69 -13.03 5.71
C ARG A 60 15.69 -12.49 6.74
N PRO A 61 15.38 -11.44 7.54
CA PRO A 61 16.31 -10.95 8.57
C PRO A 61 16.63 -11.97 9.66
N ASN A 62 15.74 -12.95 9.86
CA ASN A 62 15.82 -13.93 10.94
C ASN A 62 16.07 -15.36 10.44
N ILE A 63 16.41 -15.52 9.16
CA ILE A 63 16.50 -16.84 8.52
C ILE A 63 17.45 -17.80 9.27
N SER A 64 18.61 -17.32 9.73
CA SER A 64 19.57 -18.13 10.48
C SER A 64 19.01 -18.66 11.81
N SER A 65 18.21 -17.86 12.50
CA SER A 65 17.58 -18.27 13.75
C SER A 65 16.42 -19.25 13.49
N ILE A 66 15.65 -19.00 12.44
CA ILE A 66 14.54 -19.86 12.03
C ILE A 66 15.05 -21.25 11.64
N THR A 67 16.11 -21.34 10.84
CA THR A 67 16.71 -22.61 10.40
C THR A 67 17.35 -23.40 11.54
N ARG A 68 17.76 -22.73 12.62
CA ARG A 68 18.25 -23.34 13.87
C ARG A 68 17.14 -23.79 14.82
N GLY A 69 15.86 -23.71 14.41
CA GLY A 69 14.72 -24.15 15.22
C GLY A 69 14.16 -23.10 16.18
N VAL A 70 14.63 -21.83 16.15
CA VAL A 70 14.18 -20.76 17.05
C VAL A 70 12.96 -19.99 16.48
N GLY A 71 12.33 -20.49 15.43
CA GLY A 71 11.24 -19.79 14.71
C GLY A 71 10.05 -19.41 15.59
N LEU A 72 9.65 -20.27 16.55
CA LEU A 72 8.55 -19.96 17.47
C LEU A 72 8.86 -18.74 18.36
N THR A 73 10.10 -18.61 18.81
CA THR A 73 10.53 -17.46 19.59
C THR A 73 10.49 -16.19 18.75
N ILE A 74 11.02 -16.23 17.52
CA ILE A 74 10.93 -15.12 16.54
C ILE A 74 9.48 -14.72 16.32
N TYR A 75 8.58 -15.69 16.11
CA TYR A 75 7.16 -15.40 15.95
C TYR A 75 6.59 -14.64 17.16
N LYS A 76 6.81 -15.15 18.39
CA LYS A 76 6.27 -14.56 19.61
C LYS A 76 6.82 -13.16 19.91
N THR A 77 8.11 -12.95 19.65
CA THR A 77 8.82 -11.72 20.08
C THR A 77 8.86 -10.63 19.00
N LEU A 78 8.84 -11.00 17.72
CA LEU A 78 8.94 -10.05 16.61
C LEU A 78 7.68 -9.98 15.76
N VAL A 79 7.13 -11.12 15.34
CA VAL A 79 6.02 -11.12 14.38
C VAL A 79 4.71 -10.76 15.05
N LYS A 80 4.35 -11.48 16.12
CA LYS A 80 3.06 -11.30 16.81
C LYS A 80 2.82 -9.86 17.28
N PRO A 81 3.77 -9.14 17.89
CA PRO A 81 3.57 -7.74 18.29
C PRO A 81 3.39 -6.77 17.12
N GLN A 82 3.88 -7.10 15.93
CA GLN A 82 3.87 -6.23 14.75
C GLN A 82 2.85 -6.66 13.68
N ILE A 83 2.14 -7.77 13.88
CA ILE A 83 1.26 -8.33 12.83
C ILE A 83 0.09 -7.40 12.52
N SER A 84 -0.46 -6.73 13.52
CA SER A 84 -1.56 -5.78 13.32
C SER A 84 -1.14 -4.59 12.47
N ASP A 85 0.05 -4.03 12.73
CA ASP A 85 0.61 -2.96 11.91
C ASP A 85 0.93 -3.42 10.48
N PHE A 86 1.45 -4.65 10.34
CA PHE A 86 1.69 -5.26 9.04
C PHE A 86 0.38 -5.45 8.25
N MET A 87 -0.69 -5.90 8.91
CA MET A 87 -1.99 -6.15 8.29
C MET A 87 -2.69 -4.87 7.83
N ARG A 88 -2.42 -3.72 8.44
CA ARG A 88 -3.03 -2.44 8.06
C ARG A 88 -2.89 -2.15 6.57
N LYS A 89 -1.67 -2.26 6.04
CA LYS A 89 -1.40 -2.01 4.63
C LYS A 89 -1.99 -3.07 3.70
N ILE A 90 -2.02 -4.33 4.13
CA ILE A 90 -2.66 -5.42 3.37
C ILE A 90 -4.16 -5.19 3.32
N PHE A 91 -4.75 -4.72 4.41
CA PHE A 91 -6.18 -4.44 4.49
C PHE A 91 -6.61 -3.33 3.52
N GLU A 92 -5.81 -2.29 3.31
CA GLU A 92 -6.06 -1.28 2.28
C GLU A 92 -6.21 -1.92 0.88
N ASN A 93 -5.32 -2.84 0.52
CA ASN A 93 -5.42 -3.57 -0.75
C ASN A 93 -6.67 -4.46 -0.82
N ILE A 94 -7.04 -5.11 0.29
CA ILE A 94 -8.28 -5.91 0.38
C ILE A 94 -9.50 -5.02 0.18
N CYS A 95 -9.53 -3.84 0.78
CA CYS A 95 -10.62 -2.88 0.62
C CYS A 95 -10.75 -2.39 -0.82
N LEU A 96 -9.61 -2.12 -1.50
CA LEU A 96 -9.61 -1.78 -2.93
C LEU A 96 -10.19 -2.91 -3.78
N GLN A 97 -9.77 -4.15 -3.55
CA GLN A 97 -10.31 -5.33 -4.26
C GLN A 97 -11.80 -5.53 -3.98
N TYR A 98 -12.24 -5.28 -2.76
CA TYR A 98 -13.63 -5.41 -2.34
C TYR A 98 -14.57 -4.48 -3.11
N LEU A 99 -14.13 -3.27 -3.46
CA LEU A 99 -14.93 -2.37 -4.30
C LEU A 99 -15.25 -2.93 -5.69
N TYR A 100 -14.37 -3.78 -6.21
CA TYR A 100 -14.60 -4.45 -7.51
C TYR A 100 -15.37 -5.77 -7.40
N HIS A 101 -15.76 -6.20 -6.18
CA HIS A 101 -16.63 -7.36 -6.03
C HIS A 101 -18.01 -7.04 -6.63
N PRO A 102 -18.58 -7.88 -7.52
CA PRO A 102 -19.76 -7.55 -8.30
C PRO A 102 -20.92 -6.98 -7.49
N LYS A 103 -21.27 -7.63 -6.37
CA LYS A 103 -22.37 -7.17 -5.50
C LYS A 103 -22.12 -5.80 -4.87
N ILE A 104 -20.86 -5.47 -4.59
CA ILE A 104 -20.49 -4.17 -4.01
C ILE A 104 -20.47 -3.12 -5.09
N TYR A 105 -19.84 -3.43 -6.21
CA TYR A 105 -19.76 -2.54 -7.36
C TYR A 105 -21.16 -2.09 -7.84
N GLU A 106 -22.12 -3.02 -7.92
CA GLU A 106 -23.52 -2.73 -8.28
C GLU A 106 -24.25 -1.86 -7.23
N SER A 107 -23.83 -1.89 -5.97
CA SER A 107 -24.41 -1.10 -4.89
C SER A 107 -23.83 0.31 -4.74
N LEU A 108 -22.77 0.62 -5.47
CA LEU A 108 -22.14 1.94 -5.42
C LEU A 108 -23.08 3.01 -6.03
N PRO A 109 -23.01 4.26 -5.51
CA PRO A 109 -23.92 5.33 -5.96
C PRO A 109 -23.69 5.77 -7.41
N PHE A 110 -22.55 5.39 -8.00
CA PHE A 110 -22.19 5.63 -9.40
C PHE A 110 -21.16 4.59 -9.86
N PRO A 111 -21.08 4.31 -11.18
CA PRO A 111 -20.07 3.42 -11.72
C PRO A 111 -18.66 3.97 -11.45
N VAL A 112 -17.80 3.18 -10.83
CA VAL A 112 -16.41 3.57 -10.55
C VAL A 112 -15.49 3.08 -11.66
N GLY A 113 -15.03 4.00 -12.50
CA GLY A 113 -14.12 3.67 -13.60
C GLY A 113 -12.66 3.66 -13.17
N ASN A 114 -12.24 4.62 -12.36
CA ASN A 114 -10.86 4.76 -11.90
C ASN A 114 -10.84 4.81 -10.38
N VAL A 115 -10.14 3.85 -9.76
CA VAL A 115 -10.00 3.74 -8.30
C VAL A 115 -8.52 3.63 -7.95
N GLY A 116 -8.09 4.34 -6.94
CA GLY A 116 -6.71 4.30 -6.47
C GLY A 116 -6.54 5.02 -5.14
N ARG A 117 -5.30 5.16 -4.74
CA ARG A 117 -4.91 5.98 -3.58
C ARG A 117 -4.61 7.40 -4.02
N TRP A 118 -4.74 8.31 -3.09
CA TRP A 118 -4.30 9.67 -3.29
C TRP A 118 -3.35 10.09 -2.16
N TRP A 119 -2.29 10.81 -2.51
CA TRP A 119 -1.40 11.45 -1.54
C TRP A 119 -0.84 12.75 -2.11
N GLY A 120 -0.65 13.71 -1.22
CA GLY A 120 -0.14 15.02 -1.62
C GLY A 120 -0.01 15.98 -0.44
N ASN A 121 0.50 17.16 -0.74
CA ASN A 121 0.58 18.22 0.24
C ASN A 121 -0.73 19.03 0.25
N ASN A 122 -1.35 19.11 1.41
CA ASN A 122 -2.47 20.03 1.64
C ASN A 122 -1.92 21.44 1.89
N PRO A 123 -2.16 22.40 0.98
CA PRO A 123 -1.60 23.75 1.13
C PRO A 123 -2.23 24.54 2.28
N VAL A 124 -3.47 24.21 2.66
CA VAL A 124 -4.19 24.87 3.74
C VAL A 124 -3.70 24.38 5.10
N LYS A 125 -3.64 23.06 5.27
CA LYS A 125 -3.17 22.43 6.51
C LYS A 125 -1.64 22.35 6.59
N ARG A 126 -0.91 22.69 5.52
CA ARG A 126 0.56 22.66 5.39
C ARG A 126 1.19 21.32 5.82
N ARG A 127 0.50 20.23 5.53
CA ARG A 127 0.96 18.88 5.84
C ARG A 127 0.71 17.94 4.67
N HIS A 128 1.42 16.81 4.66
CA HIS A 128 1.16 15.71 3.77
C HIS A 128 -0.11 14.98 4.23
N GLU A 129 -1.00 14.68 3.30
CA GLU A 129 -2.23 13.93 3.54
C GLU A 129 -2.31 12.76 2.55
N GLU A 130 -2.99 11.71 2.98
CA GLU A 130 -3.22 10.50 2.20
C GLU A 130 -4.71 10.15 2.29
N ILE A 131 -5.24 9.57 1.22
CA ILE A 131 -6.58 8.98 1.15
C ILE A 131 -6.39 7.56 0.66
N ASP A 132 -6.81 6.58 1.46
CA ASP A 132 -6.58 5.17 1.18
C ASP A 132 -7.31 4.70 -0.07
N ILE A 133 -8.52 5.20 -0.28
CA ILE A 133 -9.34 4.88 -1.44
C ILE A 133 -9.96 6.17 -1.99
N MET A 134 -9.70 6.44 -3.25
CA MET A 134 -10.38 7.49 -4.00
C MET A 134 -10.87 6.91 -5.33
N ALA A 135 -12.13 7.14 -5.64
CA ALA A 135 -12.69 6.84 -6.95
C ALA A 135 -13.25 8.12 -7.57
N ILE A 136 -12.94 8.37 -8.83
CA ILE A 136 -13.32 9.58 -9.54
C ILE A 136 -14.17 9.20 -10.75
N GLN A 137 -15.38 9.75 -10.79
CA GLN A 137 -16.28 9.70 -11.94
C GLN A 137 -17.03 11.02 -11.99
N GLU A 138 -16.53 11.97 -12.78
CA GLU A 138 -17.12 13.32 -12.86
C GLU A 138 -18.65 13.29 -13.05
N PRO A 139 -19.40 14.07 -12.26
CA PRO A 139 -18.98 15.05 -11.24
C PRO A 139 -18.79 14.44 -9.83
N TYR A 140 -18.71 13.13 -9.68
CA TYR A 140 -18.72 12.41 -8.40
C TYR A 140 -17.32 11.99 -7.97
N VAL A 141 -17.10 12.01 -6.66
CA VAL A 141 -15.90 11.47 -6.02
C VAL A 141 -16.35 10.62 -4.84
N LEU A 142 -15.79 9.41 -4.73
CA LEU A 142 -15.93 8.55 -3.55
C LEU A 142 -14.60 8.57 -2.80
N LEU A 143 -14.66 8.83 -1.50
CA LEU A 143 -13.51 8.78 -0.60
C LEU A 143 -13.70 7.64 0.39
N GLY A 144 -12.65 6.93 0.70
CA GLY A 144 -12.65 5.81 1.66
C GLY A 144 -11.40 5.82 2.52
N GLU A 145 -11.59 5.54 3.79
CA GLU A 145 -10.55 5.36 4.80
C GLU A 145 -10.58 3.92 5.32
N CYS A 146 -9.42 3.27 5.35
CA CYS A 146 -9.28 1.89 5.77
C CYS A 146 -8.77 1.82 7.21
N LYS A 147 -9.53 1.21 8.12
CA LYS A 147 -9.14 1.05 9.52
C LYS A 147 -9.05 -0.42 9.91
N TRP A 148 -7.83 -0.87 10.16
CA TRP A 148 -7.55 -2.19 10.72
C TRP A 148 -7.42 -2.07 12.24
N LYS A 149 -8.49 -2.36 12.97
CA LYS A 149 -8.55 -2.26 14.45
C LYS A 149 -9.56 -3.23 15.03
N ASP A 150 -9.40 -3.59 16.29
CA ASP A 150 -10.28 -4.52 17.01
C ASP A 150 -11.57 -3.85 17.54
N THR A 151 -11.69 -2.53 17.41
CA THR A 151 -12.87 -1.77 17.85
C THR A 151 -13.69 -1.32 16.64
N PRO A 152 -15.01 -1.18 16.76
CA PRO A 152 -15.84 -0.62 15.69
C PRO A 152 -15.33 0.74 15.22
N VAL A 153 -15.54 1.01 13.93
CA VAL A 153 -15.26 2.34 13.35
C VAL A 153 -16.47 3.23 13.66
N ASP A 154 -16.20 4.42 14.15
CA ASP A 154 -17.20 5.44 14.48
C ASP A 154 -17.27 6.54 13.41
N MET A 155 -18.23 7.43 13.56
CA MET A 155 -18.45 8.54 12.63
C MET A 155 -17.31 9.58 12.65
N ASP A 156 -16.49 9.64 13.70
CA ASP A 156 -15.34 10.57 13.74
C ASP A 156 -14.33 10.24 12.65
N THR A 157 -14.24 8.97 12.24
CA THR A 157 -13.41 8.57 11.10
C THR A 157 -13.87 9.20 9.78
N VAL A 158 -15.18 9.36 9.59
CA VAL A 158 -15.75 10.00 8.40
C VAL A 158 -15.50 11.50 8.40
N HIS A 159 -15.57 12.14 9.56
CA HIS A 159 -15.34 13.58 9.69
C HIS A 159 -13.88 14.00 9.48
N THR A 160 -12.95 13.04 9.49
CA THR A 160 -11.51 13.30 9.26
C THR A 160 -11.08 13.16 7.80
N LEU A 161 -11.92 12.58 6.95
CA LEU A 161 -11.74 12.55 5.48
C LEU A 161 -12.06 13.91 4.87
#